data_5506d00b37573e3be408053a82533362
#
_entry.id   5506d00b37573e3be408053a82533362
#
_cell.length_a   1.000
_cell.length_b   1.000
_cell.length_c   1.000
_cell.angle_alpha   90.00
_cell.angle_beta   90.00
_cell.angle_gamma   90.00
#
_symmetry.space_group_name_H-M   'P 1'
#
loop_
_entity.id
_entity.type
_entity.pdbx_description
1 polymer ?
#
loop_
_entity_poly.entity_id
_entity_poly.type
_entity_poly.pdbx_seq_one_letter_code
_entity_poly.pdbx_strand_id
1 'polypeptide(L)'
;MAWIYEIGVAKYFSASQMQNNATEFYNYFINKGASLESICGMLGNIQRESTLNPGIKQGSSTSLGWGLIQWTPSSVLTNWCKTYRYNWYDGGAQCERIYCEGEGTKGASGYWLPTSKYTYSWSEFLALTDVKEATKAYLYERERAGVEALSDRLQYANEWYEYFNGTPVPPQPPTPPTPIKRKSMPVYMMLRKY
;
A
#
# COMPACT_ATOMS: atom_id res chain seq x y z
N MET A 1 2.05 19.75 -1.49
CA MET A 1 1.25 19.62 -0.24
C MET A 1 2.04 18.74 0.72
N ALA A 2 1.66 18.62 1.97
CA ALA A 2 2.36 17.74 2.93
C ALA A 2 1.49 16.53 3.24
N TRP A 3 2.13 15.41 3.59
CA TRP A 3 1.42 14.23 4.08
C TRP A 3 0.59 14.54 5.33
N ILE A 4 -0.67 14.13 5.33
CA ILE A 4 -1.54 14.11 6.50
C ILE A 4 -1.42 12.75 7.19
N TYR A 5 -1.41 12.71 8.52
CA TYR A 5 -1.41 11.47 9.28
C TYR A 5 -2.21 11.61 10.59
N GLU A 6 -2.84 10.53 11.00
CA GLU A 6 -3.43 10.37 12.33
C GLU A 6 -2.94 9.07 12.95
N ILE A 7 -2.22 9.19 14.07
CA ILE A 7 -1.66 8.02 14.74
C ILE A 7 -2.71 7.35 15.62
N GLY A 8 -2.99 6.08 15.39
CA GLY A 8 -3.87 5.31 16.26
C GLY A 8 -4.63 4.19 15.60
N VAL A 9 -5.40 3.46 16.39
CA VAL A 9 -6.26 2.37 15.96
C VAL A 9 -7.50 2.95 15.30
N ALA A 10 -7.92 2.35 14.17
CA ALA A 10 -9.13 2.73 13.42
C ALA A 10 -9.22 4.22 13.03
N LYS A 11 -8.08 4.84 12.76
CA LYS A 11 -7.98 6.23 12.27
C LYS A 11 -8.15 6.29 10.75
N TYR A 12 -9.38 6.09 10.28
CA TYR A 12 -9.72 6.10 8.87
C TYR A 12 -9.91 7.52 8.36
N PHE A 13 -9.43 7.79 7.15
CA PHE A 13 -9.47 9.10 6.53
C PHE A 13 -10.76 9.37 5.77
N SER A 14 -11.17 10.64 5.77
CA SER A 14 -12.19 11.19 4.87
C SER A 14 -11.69 11.23 3.42
N ALA A 15 -12.60 11.40 2.46
CA ALA A 15 -12.25 11.51 1.05
C ALA A 15 -11.22 12.62 0.78
N SER A 16 -11.38 13.80 1.39
CA SER A 16 -10.45 14.92 1.19
C SER A 16 -9.04 14.65 1.75
N GLN A 17 -8.93 13.97 2.89
CA GLN A 17 -7.65 13.56 3.45
C GLN A 17 -6.99 12.49 2.57
N MET A 18 -7.78 11.54 2.05
CA MET A 18 -7.28 10.54 1.11
C MET A 18 -6.77 11.19 -0.18
N GLN A 19 -7.50 12.17 -0.75
CA GLN A 19 -7.08 12.90 -1.97
C GLN A 19 -5.76 13.63 -1.77
N ASN A 20 -5.57 14.29 -0.61
CA ASN A 20 -4.29 14.90 -0.29
C ASN A 20 -3.14 13.88 -0.32
N ASN A 21 -3.31 12.76 0.38
CA ASN A 21 -2.25 11.76 0.48
C ASN A 21 -2.05 10.97 -0.81
N ALA A 22 -3.12 10.73 -1.58
CA ALA A 22 -3.01 10.14 -2.91
C ALA A 22 -2.21 11.03 -3.86
N THR A 23 -2.37 12.35 -3.78
CA THR A 23 -1.58 13.30 -4.58
C THR A 23 -0.10 13.25 -4.21
N GLU A 24 0.25 13.17 -2.91
CA GLU A 24 1.63 13.02 -2.46
C GLU A 24 2.22 11.67 -2.91
N PHE A 25 1.43 10.59 -2.83
CA PHE A 25 1.82 9.26 -3.32
C PHE A 25 2.07 9.28 -4.84
N TYR A 26 1.14 9.85 -5.60
CA TYR A 26 1.27 10.03 -7.04
C TYR A 26 2.55 10.78 -7.40
N ASN A 27 2.79 11.93 -6.77
CA ASN A 27 3.98 12.74 -7.02
C ASN A 27 5.28 11.97 -6.73
N TYR A 28 5.29 11.15 -5.70
CA TYR A 28 6.45 10.32 -5.38
C TYR A 28 6.71 9.29 -6.49
N PHE A 29 5.70 8.51 -6.87
CA PHE A 29 5.90 7.38 -7.79
C PHE A 29 6.01 7.80 -9.25
N ILE A 30 5.35 8.86 -9.69
CA ILE A 30 5.53 9.39 -11.06
C ILE A 30 6.98 9.86 -11.28
N ASN A 31 7.61 10.46 -10.25
CA ASN A 31 9.02 10.83 -10.29
C ASN A 31 9.98 9.63 -10.25
N LYS A 32 9.49 8.44 -9.92
CA LYS A 32 10.21 7.16 -10.00
C LYS A 32 9.97 6.43 -11.33
N GLY A 33 9.24 7.04 -12.26
CA GLY A 33 8.94 6.49 -13.59
C GLY A 33 7.78 5.51 -13.62
N ALA A 34 6.94 5.48 -12.58
CA ALA A 34 5.73 4.65 -12.57
C ALA A 34 4.67 5.23 -13.51
N SER A 35 3.91 4.35 -14.18
CA SER A 35 2.73 4.72 -14.94
C SER A 35 1.59 5.19 -14.03
N LEU A 36 0.65 5.95 -14.55
CA LEU A 36 -0.56 6.32 -13.82
C LEU A 36 -1.34 5.07 -13.38
N GLU A 37 -1.42 4.07 -14.24
CA GLU A 37 -2.14 2.83 -14.00
C GLU A 37 -1.54 2.01 -12.86
N SER A 38 -0.21 1.90 -12.80
CA SER A 38 0.46 1.21 -11.70
C SER A 38 0.31 1.97 -10.38
N ILE A 39 0.38 3.30 -10.40
CA ILE A 39 0.13 4.15 -9.22
C ILE A 39 -1.29 3.93 -8.71
N CYS A 40 -2.28 3.97 -9.60
CA CYS A 40 -3.68 3.75 -9.22
C CYS A 40 -3.93 2.32 -8.72
N GLY A 41 -3.27 1.32 -9.30
CA GLY A 41 -3.30 -0.05 -8.81
C GLY A 41 -2.77 -0.18 -7.38
N MET A 42 -1.67 0.50 -7.06
CA MET A 42 -1.15 0.59 -5.68
C MET A 42 -2.13 1.31 -4.76
N LEU A 43 -2.66 2.47 -5.18
CA LEU A 43 -3.59 3.27 -4.38
C LEU A 43 -4.87 2.51 -4.03
N GLY A 44 -5.44 1.74 -4.96
CA GLY A 44 -6.60 0.90 -4.70
C GLY A 44 -6.35 -0.15 -3.61
N ASN A 45 -5.16 -0.75 -3.61
CA ASN A 45 -4.73 -1.66 -2.57
C ASN A 45 -4.53 -0.94 -1.22
N ILE A 46 -3.81 0.17 -1.22
CA ILE A 46 -3.50 0.96 -0.01
C ILE A 46 -4.77 1.52 0.62
N GLN A 47 -5.74 2.00 -0.17
CA GLN A 47 -7.01 2.50 0.36
C GLN A 47 -7.75 1.41 1.12
N ARG A 48 -7.74 0.17 0.62
CA ARG A 48 -8.36 -0.97 1.30
C ARG A 48 -7.66 -1.31 2.62
N GLU A 49 -6.36 -1.12 2.72
CA GLU A 49 -5.57 -1.43 3.91
C GLU A 49 -5.66 -0.34 5.00
N SER A 50 -5.61 0.93 4.60
CA SER A 50 -5.33 2.03 5.54
C SER A 50 -6.14 3.30 5.31
N THR A 51 -6.98 3.37 4.28
CA THR A 51 -7.55 4.65 3.79
C THR A 51 -6.49 5.73 3.56
N LEU A 52 -5.31 5.32 3.08
CA LEU A 52 -4.13 6.19 2.84
C LEU A 52 -3.61 6.94 4.09
N ASN A 53 -3.96 6.51 5.30
CA ASN A 53 -3.40 7.08 6.53
C ASN A 53 -2.09 6.36 6.91
N PRO A 54 -0.92 7.00 6.80
CA PRO A 54 0.35 6.39 7.18
C PRO A 54 0.52 6.18 8.69
N GLY A 55 -0.30 6.83 9.53
CA GLY A 55 -0.28 6.68 10.98
C GLY A 55 -1.23 5.61 11.54
N ILE A 56 -1.99 4.93 10.68
CA ILE A 56 -2.99 3.96 11.13
C ILE A 56 -2.36 2.69 11.68
N LYS A 57 -3.00 2.12 12.70
CA LYS A 57 -2.67 0.83 13.31
C LYS A 57 -3.87 -0.10 13.25
N GLN A 58 -3.66 -1.36 12.90
CA GLN A 58 -4.70 -2.40 13.01
C GLN A 58 -5.07 -2.65 14.48
N GLY A 59 -4.13 -2.43 15.39
CA GLY A 59 -4.30 -2.55 16.83
C GLY A 59 -3.05 -2.09 17.57
N SER A 60 -3.06 -2.15 18.90
CA SER A 60 -1.94 -1.70 19.74
C SER A 60 -0.74 -2.66 19.77
N SER A 61 -0.95 -3.94 19.44
CA SER A 61 0.13 -4.93 19.41
C SER A 61 1.05 -4.71 18.19
N THR A 62 2.35 -4.86 18.42
CA THR A 62 3.36 -4.80 17.35
C THR A 62 3.35 -6.02 16.42
N SER A 63 2.63 -7.08 16.76
CA SER A 63 2.39 -8.22 15.86
C SER A 63 1.35 -7.92 14.76
N LEU A 64 0.64 -6.79 14.88
CA LEU A 64 -0.39 -6.35 13.95
C LEU A 64 0.15 -5.36 12.92
N GLY A 65 -0.63 -5.11 11.87
CA GLY A 65 -0.26 -4.24 10.78
C GLY A 65 -0.30 -2.74 11.12
N TRP A 66 0.70 -1.98 10.67
CA TRP A 66 0.76 -0.52 10.79
C TRP A 66 1.12 0.13 9.44
N GLY A 67 0.65 1.35 9.25
CA GLY A 67 0.99 2.18 8.09
C GLY A 67 0.19 1.89 6.83
N LEU A 68 0.60 2.49 5.72
CA LEU A 68 -0.12 2.50 4.44
C LEU A 68 -0.54 1.11 3.95
N ILE A 69 0.37 0.16 3.96
CA ILE A 69 0.15 -1.21 3.48
C ILE A 69 0.09 -2.24 4.62
N GLN A 70 -0.13 -1.76 5.83
CA GLN A 70 -0.29 -2.61 7.02
C GLN A 70 0.84 -3.64 7.21
N TRP A 71 2.11 -3.16 7.22
CA TRP A 71 3.27 -4.02 7.50
C TRP A 71 3.08 -4.86 8.75
N THR A 72 3.13 -6.18 8.60
CA THR A 72 2.88 -7.16 9.66
C THR A 72 4.05 -8.15 9.76
N PRO A 73 4.75 -8.25 10.89
CA PRO A 73 4.59 -7.43 12.08
C PRO A 73 5.01 -5.96 11.85
N SER A 74 4.49 -5.02 12.64
CA SER A 74 4.81 -3.60 12.47
C SER A 74 6.30 -3.27 12.65
N SER A 75 7.06 -4.14 13.30
CA SER A 75 8.51 -4.03 13.43
C SER A 75 9.24 -4.01 12.07
N VAL A 76 8.65 -4.58 11.03
CA VAL A 76 9.18 -4.51 9.65
C VAL A 76 9.31 -3.05 9.21
N LEU A 77 8.28 -2.24 9.45
CA LEU A 77 8.30 -0.82 9.14
C LEU A 77 9.12 -0.03 10.16
N THR A 78 8.84 -0.21 11.46
CA THR A 78 9.41 0.65 12.51
C THR A 78 10.91 0.50 12.66
N ASN A 79 11.45 -0.72 12.53
CA ASN A 79 12.90 -0.96 12.57
C ASN A 79 13.59 -0.37 11.34
N TRP A 80 12.99 -0.51 10.16
CA TRP A 80 13.53 0.09 8.95
C TRP A 80 13.55 1.62 9.06
N CYS A 81 12.44 2.24 9.48
CA CYS A 81 12.38 3.68 9.69
C CYS A 81 13.43 4.15 10.70
N LYS A 82 13.61 3.42 11.80
CA LYS A 82 14.64 3.73 12.80
C LYS A 82 16.05 3.69 12.20
N THR A 83 16.35 2.69 11.37
CA THR A 83 17.65 2.54 10.70
C THR A 83 17.97 3.73 9.80
N TYR A 84 16.97 4.22 9.08
CA TYR A 84 17.13 5.33 8.14
C TYR A 84 16.73 6.70 8.71
N ARG A 85 16.47 6.79 10.04
CA ARG A 85 16.13 8.02 10.76
C ARG A 85 14.83 8.68 10.30
N TYR A 86 13.84 7.88 9.90
CA TYR A 86 12.49 8.33 9.57
C TYR A 86 11.54 8.13 10.74
N ASN A 87 10.48 8.93 10.77
CA ASN A 87 9.30 8.63 11.58
C ASN A 87 8.48 7.56 10.85
N TRP A 88 8.05 6.52 11.56
CA TRP A 88 7.30 5.41 10.95
C TRP A 88 5.95 5.85 10.36
N TYR A 89 5.36 6.93 10.83
CA TYR A 89 4.11 7.51 10.35
C TYR A 89 4.29 8.58 9.25
N ASP A 90 5.47 8.77 8.77
CA ASP A 90 5.77 9.65 7.64
C ASP A 90 5.41 8.94 6.33
N GLY A 91 4.45 9.51 5.58
CA GLY A 91 3.99 8.92 4.34
C GLY A 91 5.06 8.88 3.25
N GLY A 92 5.92 9.89 3.17
CA GLY A 92 7.05 9.91 2.24
C GLY A 92 8.07 8.82 2.54
N ALA A 93 8.38 8.60 3.82
CA ALA A 93 9.23 7.49 4.25
C ALA A 93 8.61 6.12 3.91
N GLN A 94 7.30 6.01 4.03
CA GLN A 94 6.60 4.76 3.67
C GLN A 94 6.56 4.54 2.16
N CYS A 95 6.44 5.59 1.34
CA CYS A 95 6.61 5.48 -0.11
C CYS A 95 8.03 5.02 -0.47
N GLU A 96 9.05 5.59 0.16
CA GLU A 96 10.43 5.15 -0.02
C GLU A 96 10.61 3.68 0.37
N ARG A 97 9.99 3.23 1.47
CA ARG A 97 10.01 1.84 1.90
C ARG A 97 9.36 0.92 0.87
N ILE A 98 8.17 1.28 0.34
CA ILE A 98 7.48 0.52 -0.71
C ILE A 98 8.37 0.40 -1.95
N TYR A 99 8.97 1.51 -2.39
CA TYR A 99 9.87 1.50 -3.54
C TYR A 99 11.10 0.61 -3.32
N CYS A 100 11.73 0.71 -2.14
CA CYS A 100 12.87 -0.15 -1.79
C CYS A 100 12.51 -1.64 -1.71
N GLU A 101 11.26 -1.98 -1.33
CA GLU A 101 10.77 -3.35 -1.34
C GLU A 101 10.66 -3.91 -2.77
N GLY A 102 10.20 -3.09 -3.71
CA GLY A 102 10.16 -3.45 -5.12
C GLY A 102 11.56 -3.64 -5.72
N GLU A 103 12.45 -2.70 -5.45
CA GLU A 103 13.85 -2.74 -5.93
C GLU A 103 14.74 -3.76 -5.20
N GLY A 104 14.31 -4.29 -4.06
CA GLY A 104 15.14 -5.15 -3.23
C GLY A 104 16.31 -4.42 -2.56
N THR A 105 16.21 -3.11 -2.35
CA THR A 105 17.27 -2.26 -1.83
C THR A 105 17.08 -1.87 -0.36
N LYS A 106 18.05 -1.22 0.25
CA LYS A 106 18.01 -0.73 1.66
C LYS A 106 17.49 -1.77 2.67
N GLY A 107 17.91 -3.03 2.53
CA GLY A 107 17.47 -4.10 3.42
C GLY A 107 15.97 -4.44 3.33
N ALA A 108 15.34 -4.11 2.20
CA ALA A 108 13.92 -4.35 1.92
C ALA A 108 13.68 -5.46 0.88
N SER A 109 14.67 -6.31 0.62
CA SER A 109 14.54 -7.43 -0.31
C SER A 109 13.54 -8.50 0.18
N GLY A 110 12.95 -9.24 -0.78
CA GLY A 110 12.07 -10.37 -0.48
C GLY A 110 10.62 -10.00 -0.16
N TYR A 111 10.20 -8.78 -0.44
CA TYR A 111 8.80 -8.35 -0.28
C TYR A 111 8.04 -8.32 -1.60
N TRP A 112 8.69 -7.95 -2.70
CA TRP A 112 8.14 -8.13 -4.05
C TRP A 112 8.47 -9.53 -4.54
N LEU A 113 7.48 -10.41 -4.65
CA LEU A 113 7.69 -11.81 -4.97
C LEU A 113 6.76 -12.22 -6.12
N PRO A 114 7.30 -12.43 -7.32
CA PRO A 114 6.56 -12.99 -8.43
C PRO A 114 5.86 -14.30 -8.05
N THR A 115 4.63 -14.45 -8.49
CA THR A 115 3.82 -15.66 -8.27
C THR A 115 3.71 -16.47 -9.55
N SER A 116 3.11 -17.67 -9.52
CA SER A 116 2.87 -18.45 -10.75
C SER A 116 1.92 -17.77 -11.74
N LYS A 117 1.13 -16.80 -11.29
CA LYS A 117 0.11 -16.10 -12.08
C LYS A 117 0.53 -14.69 -12.47
N TYR A 118 1.30 -14.04 -11.61
CA TYR A 118 1.81 -12.68 -11.82
C TYR A 118 3.32 -12.76 -11.65
N THR A 119 4.07 -12.49 -12.72
CA THR A 119 5.53 -12.71 -12.78
C THR A 119 6.29 -11.44 -13.08
N TYR A 120 5.67 -10.28 -12.80
CA TYR A 120 6.28 -9.00 -13.10
C TYR A 120 7.47 -8.73 -12.19
N SER A 121 8.60 -8.34 -12.77
CA SER A 121 9.62 -7.61 -12.05
C SER A 121 9.04 -6.28 -11.57
N TRP A 122 9.66 -5.65 -10.58
CA TRP A 122 9.21 -4.35 -10.11
C TRP A 122 9.16 -3.29 -11.23
N SER A 123 10.18 -3.26 -12.10
CA SER A 123 10.23 -2.34 -13.24
C SER A 123 9.12 -2.59 -14.26
N GLU A 124 8.80 -3.85 -14.55
CA GLU A 124 7.68 -4.20 -15.43
C GLU A 124 6.35 -3.82 -14.79
N PHE A 125 6.17 -4.04 -13.49
CA PHE A 125 5.00 -3.60 -12.76
C PHE A 125 4.82 -2.07 -12.84
N LEU A 126 5.87 -1.29 -12.60
CA LEU A 126 5.81 0.17 -12.69
C LEU A 126 5.43 0.67 -14.09
N ALA A 127 5.67 -0.13 -15.14
CA ALA A 127 5.37 0.21 -16.53
C ALA A 127 4.00 -0.31 -17.01
N LEU A 128 3.20 -0.97 -16.18
CA LEU A 128 1.88 -1.49 -16.57
C LEU A 128 0.94 -0.36 -16.98
N THR A 129 0.19 -0.60 -18.06
CA THR A 129 -0.75 0.37 -18.66
C THR A 129 -2.22 -0.07 -18.55
N ASP A 130 -2.50 -1.03 -17.67
CA ASP A 130 -3.86 -1.49 -17.34
C ASP A 130 -4.05 -1.45 -15.84
N VAL A 131 -4.97 -0.61 -15.37
CA VAL A 131 -5.26 -0.40 -13.93
C VAL A 131 -5.68 -1.69 -13.25
N LYS A 132 -6.49 -2.51 -13.91
CA LYS A 132 -6.99 -3.76 -13.36
C LYS A 132 -5.86 -4.78 -13.19
N GLU A 133 -4.97 -4.86 -14.17
CA GLU A 133 -3.80 -5.73 -14.12
C GLU A 133 -2.82 -5.26 -13.04
N ALA A 134 -2.52 -3.96 -12.98
CA ALA A 134 -1.67 -3.39 -11.95
C ALA A 134 -2.24 -3.61 -10.53
N THR A 135 -3.56 -3.46 -10.35
CA THR A 135 -4.21 -3.72 -9.05
C THR A 135 -4.01 -5.16 -8.60
N LYS A 136 -4.19 -6.12 -9.51
CA LYS A 136 -4.02 -7.55 -9.23
C LYS A 136 -2.56 -7.92 -9.00
N ALA A 137 -1.64 -7.43 -9.85
CA ALA A 137 -0.22 -7.69 -9.70
C ALA A 137 0.26 -7.23 -8.32
N TYR A 138 -0.09 -6.01 -7.90
CA TYR A 138 0.27 -5.51 -6.57
C TYR A 138 -0.34 -6.35 -5.43
N LEU A 139 -1.61 -6.74 -5.55
CA LEU A 139 -2.28 -7.60 -4.57
C LEU A 139 -1.56 -8.94 -4.40
N TYR A 140 -1.21 -9.60 -5.50
CA TYR A 140 -0.69 -10.98 -5.45
C TYR A 140 0.83 -11.05 -5.25
N GLU A 141 1.59 -10.11 -5.77
CA GLU A 141 3.06 -10.11 -5.66
C GLU A 141 3.54 -9.39 -4.39
N ARG A 142 2.83 -8.36 -3.92
CA ARG A 142 3.21 -7.58 -2.74
C ARG A 142 2.34 -7.83 -1.52
N GLU A 143 1.02 -7.60 -1.60
CA GLU A 143 0.12 -7.64 -0.45
C GLU A 143 -0.13 -9.05 0.06
N ARG A 144 -0.37 -9.99 -0.83
CA ARG A 144 -0.67 -11.40 -0.51
C ARG A 144 -1.70 -11.51 0.61
N ALA A 145 -2.75 -10.70 0.50
CA ALA A 145 -3.77 -10.54 1.53
C ALA A 145 -4.51 -11.85 1.80
N GLY A 146 -4.71 -12.17 3.09
CA GLY A 146 -5.47 -13.35 3.49
C GLY A 146 -6.96 -13.28 3.12
N VAL A 147 -7.50 -12.06 2.96
CA VAL A 147 -8.80 -11.77 2.35
C VAL A 147 -8.54 -10.83 1.19
N GLU A 148 -8.78 -11.30 -0.01
CA GLU A 148 -8.39 -10.58 -1.24
C GLU A 148 -9.16 -9.26 -1.39
N ALA A 149 -10.48 -9.23 -1.10
CA ALA A 149 -11.36 -8.07 -1.33
C ALA A 149 -11.10 -7.41 -2.71
N LEU A 150 -10.91 -8.24 -3.73
CA LEU A 150 -10.43 -7.79 -5.05
C LEU A 150 -11.39 -6.78 -5.70
N SER A 151 -12.71 -6.96 -5.53
CA SER A 151 -13.72 -6.04 -6.06
C SER A 151 -13.53 -4.62 -5.52
N ASP A 152 -13.32 -4.48 -4.20
CA ASP A 152 -13.13 -3.18 -3.56
C ASP A 152 -11.84 -2.51 -4.07
N ARG A 153 -10.75 -3.28 -4.16
CA ARG A 153 -9.45 -2.78 -4.62
C ARG A 153 -9.50 -2.31 -6.07
N LEU A 154 -10.19 -3.06 -6.95
CA LEU A 154 -10.42 -2.69 -8.34
C LEU A 154 -11.29 -1.44 -8.47
N GLN A 155 -12.35 -1.33 -7.68
CA GLN A 155 -13.20 -0.15 -7.66
C GLN A 155 -12.38 1.08 -7.25
N TYR A 156 -11.66 1.03 -6.13
CA TYR A 156 -10.84 2.14 -5.65
C TYR A 156 -9.74 2.52 -6.65
N ALA A 157 -9.09 1.55 -7.28
CA ALA A 157 -8.07 1.81 -8.28
C ALA A 157 -8.63 2.57 -9.49
N ASN A 158 -9.83 2.19 -9.97
CA ASN A 158 -10.51 2.90 -11.05
C ASN A 158 -10.93 4.32 -10.62
N GLU A 159 -11.46 4.49 -9.40
CA GLU A 159 -11.81 5.81 -8.86
C GLU A 159 -10.59 6.74 -8.81
N TRP A 160 -9.41 6.24 -8.41
CA TRP A 160 -8.17 7.01 -8.46
C TRP A 160 -7.71 7.31 -9.88
N TYR A 161 -7.88 6.36 -10.79
CA TYR A 161 -7.53 6.58 -12.20
C TYR A 161 -8.39 7.69 -12.82
N GLU A 162 -9.69 7.69 -12.58
CA GLU A 162 -10.60 8.75 -13.01
C GLU A 162 -10.24 10.10 -12.37
N TYR A 163 -9.94 10.12 -11.07
CA TYR A 163 -9.53 11.33 -10.36
C TYR A 163 -8.30 11.99 -10.97
N PHE A 164 -7.25 11.22 -11.24
CA PHE A 164 -6.02 11.78 -11.81
C PHE A 164 -6.10 12.06 -13.31
N ASN A 165 -7.00 11.42 -14.05
CA ASN A 165 -7.30 11.77 -15.44
C ASN A 165 -8.21 12.98 -15.60
N GLY A 166 -8.61 13.64 -14.50
CA GLY A 166 -9.48 14.83 -14.55
C GLY A 166 -10.94 14.52 -14.85
N THR A 167 -11.36 13.26 -14.79
CA THR A 167 -12.77 12.89 -14.85
C THR A 167 -13.43 13.21 -13.50
N PRO A 168 -14.56 13.95 -13.43
CA PRO A 168 -15.19 14.24 -12.16
C PRO A 168 -15.70 12.97 -11.48
N VAL A 169 -15.06 12.54 -10.42
CA VAL A 169 -15.54 11.43 -9.57
C VAL A 169 -16.55 12.03 -8.59
N PRO A 170 -17.79 11.53 -8.53
CA PRO A 170 -18.69 11.89 -7.45
C PRO A 170 -18.05 11.48 -6.11
N PRO A 171 -18.00 12.34 -5.09
CA PRO A 171 -17.41 11.98 -3.82
C PRO A 171 -18.22 10.85 -3.18
N GLN A 172 -17.70 9.64 -3.25
CA GLN A 172 -18.24 8.55 -2.46
C GLN A 172 -17.72 8.67 -1.02
N PRO A 173 -18.59 8.57 -0.02
CA PRO A 173 -18.11 8.47 1.36
C PRO A 173 -17.26 7.21 1.49
N PRO A 174 -16.10 7.30 2.17
CA PRO A 174 -15.26 6.13 2.39
C PRO A 174 -16.07 5.08 3.16
N THR A 175 -16.30 3.94 2.52
CA THR A 175 -16.84 2.79 3.23
C THR A 175 -15.75 2.32 4.20
N PRO A 176 -15.96 2.37 5.51
CA PRO A 176 -14.96 1.89 6.46
C PRO A 176 -14.59 0.46 6.07
N PRO A 177 -13.30 0.12 5.96
CA PRO A 177 -12.92 -1.26 5.68
C PRO A 177 -13.51 -2.15 6.77
N THR A 178 -14.26 -3.16 6.36
CA THR A 178 -14.76 -4.18 7.29
C THR A 178 -13.56 -4.73 8.07
N PRO A 179 -13.61 -4.81 9.40
CA PRO A 179 -12.49 -5.31 10.19
C PRO A 179 -12.04 -6.65 9.65
N ILE A 180 -10.84 -6.69 9.07
CA ILE A 180 -10.28 -7.93 8.52
C ILE A 180 -9.88 -8.79 9.70
N LYS A 181 -10.63 -9.85 9.99
CA LYS A 181 -10.13 -10.95 10.79
C LYS A 181 -9.06 -11.66 9.97
N ARG A 182 -7.84 -11.13 9.94
CA ARG A 182 -6.70 -11.87 9.39
C ARG A 182 -6.52 -13.11 10.26
N LYS A 183 -6.70 -14.31 9.69
CA LYS A 183 -6.18 -15.53 10.30
C LYS A 183 -4.68 -15.31 10.49
N SER A 184 -4.19 -15.51 11.70
CA SER A 184 -2.74 -15.57 11.94
C SER A 184 -2.12 -16.47 10.90
N MET A 185 -1.10 -15.98 10.18
CA MET A 185 -0.35 -16.85 9.28
C MET A 185 0.15 -18.05 10.08
N PRO A 186 0.03 -19.27 9.56
CA PRO A 186 0.64 -20.42 10.19
C PRO A 186 2.13 -20.14 10.36
N VAL A 187 2.67 -20.43 11.54
CA VAL A 187 4.10 -20.28 11.91
C VAL A 187 5.04 -20.96 10.89
N TYR A 188 4.54 -21.83 10.06
CA TYR A 188 5.27 -22.55 9.01
C TYR A 188 5.83 -21.68 7.89
N MET A 189 5.30 -20.48 7.66
CA MET A 189 5.85 -19.57 6.64
C MET A 189 7.00 -18.69 7.15
N MET A 190 7.27 -18.68 8.45
CA MET A 190 8.39 -17.91 9.03
C MET A 190 9.74 -18.66 9.00
N LEU A 191 9.79 -19.93 8.60
CA LEU A 191 10.99 -20.79 8.70
C LEU A 191 11.67 -21.15 7.37
N ARG A 192 11.38 -20.47 6.26
CA ARG A 192 12.28 -20.53 5.10
C ARG A 192 13.31 -19.39 5.18
N LYS A 193 14.23 -19.53 6.14
CA LYS A 193 15.59 -18.98 6.05
C LYS A 193 16.46 -20.05 5.39
N TYR A 194 17.23 -19.60 4.40
CA TYR A 194 18.32 -20.23 3.64
C TYR A 194 17.90 -20.97 2.40
#